data_754e570e77d035ec0e9eb0b675eb5a7d
#
_entry.id   754e570e77d035ec0e9eb0b675eb5a7d
#
_cell.length_a   1.000
_cell.length_b   1.000
_cell.length_c   1.000
_cell.angle_alpha   90.00
_cell.angle_beta   90.00
_cell.angle_gamma   90.00
#
_symmetry.space_group_name_H-M   'P 1'
#
loop_
_entity.id
_entity.type
_entity.pdbx_description
1 polymer ?
#
loop_
_entity_poly.entity_id
_entity_poly.type
_entity_poly.pdbx_seq_one_letter_code
_entity_poly.pdbx_strand_id
1 'polypeptide(L)'
;PRISGSFEETPGTLIDYTIRDQRWCRGNLQHLRLLATRGLHPVSRFHLFQGAAAYLMSPAWFVLLIFWALLGRDAETNVISYFNEANPLFPNWPPAMTHIDSAMFLVVMYAMLLTPKITSAAIIGMHRKAVRLFGGRWAFARAVLLELALSIAYAPIMMIQQTRAVLRGLMGQQNGWQPQKRDAEAYPLRTLLQFHWVETVLGVMLFAGLAAGLGSWWLLPIMVSLLLAVPLSALSASTTSALRLDNPLTLREPTIVSDARTARAQLRAQIDPPKIAAE
;
A
#
# COMPACT_ATOMS: atom_id res chain seq x y z
N PRO A 1 14.82 -14.56 18.09
CA PRO A 1 16.18 -14.28 18.58
C PRO A 1 16.59 -12.88 18.13
N ARG A 2 17.09 -12.07 19.05
CA ARG A 2 17.65 -10.75 18.70
C ARG A 2 19.07 -10.98 18.19
N ILE A 3 19.23 -11.07 16.89
CA ILE A 3 20.54 -11.18 16.27
C ILE A 3 21.03 -9.75 16.03
N SER A 4 22.14 -9.37 16.66
CA SER A 4 22.80 -8.08 16.41
C SER A 4 23.49 -8.13 15.05
N GLY A 5 23.48 -6.99 14.32
CA GLY A 5 24.17 -6.87 13.05
C GLY A 5 23.34 -7.24 11.81
N SER A 6 22.04 -7.56 11.96
CA SER A 6 21.13 -7.74 10.83
C SER A 6 20.26 -6.50 10.65
N PHE A 7 20.40 -5.81 9.52
CA PHE A 7 19.69 -4.60 9.22
C PHE A 7 19.03 -4.70 7.83
N GLU A 8 17.82 -4.19 7.72
CA GLU A 8 17.10 -4.09 6.46
C GLU A 8 16.78 -2.61 6.20
N GLU A 9 17.00 -2.18 4.97
CA GLU A 9 16.63 -0.85 4.49
C GLU A 9 15.46 -0.97 3.52
N THR A 10 14.40 -0.22 3.77
CA THR A 10 13.25 -0.13 2.86
C THR A 10 13.58 0.82 1.71
N PRO A 11 12.97 0.64 0.53
CA PRO A 11 13.12 1.60 -0.58
C PRO A 11 12.68 2.99 -0.15
N GLY A 12 13.47 4.00 -0.55
CA GLY A 12 13.23 5.40 -0.17
C GLY A 12 12.12 6.08 -0.96
N THR A 13 11.70 5.52 -2.11
CA THR A 13 10.67 6.12 -2.96
C THR A 13 9.50 5.17 -3.18
N LEU A 14 8.31 5.72 -3.46
CA LEU A 14 7.13 4.91 -3.77
C LEU A 14 7.34 4.05 -5.03
N ILE A 15 8.06 4.56 -6.04
CA ILE A 15 8.39 3.79 -7.25
C ILE A 15 9.24 2.57 -6.91
N ASP A 16 10.31 2.75 -6.17
CA ASP A 16 11.21 1.64 -5.81
C ASP A 16 10.52 0.63 -4.90
N TYR A 17 9.68 1.12 -3.97
CA TYR A 17 8.82 0.27 -3.15
C TYR A 17 7.89 -0.57 -4.02
N THR A 18 7.19 0.05 -4.98
CA THR A 18 6.29 -0.64 -5.91
C THR A 18 7.02 -1.67 -6.77
N ILE A 19 8.21 -1.36 -7.29
CA ILE A 19 9.03 -2.28 -8.06
C ILE A 19 9.45 -3.50 -7.20
N ARG A 20 9.79 -3.27 -5.93
CA ARG A 20 10.08 -4.35 -4.98
C ARG A 20 8.84 -5.22 -4.73
N ASP A 21 7.70 -4.59 -4.49
CA ASP A 21 6.43 -5.27 -4.23
C ASP A 21 5.97 -6.10 -5.43
N GLN A 22 6.13 -5.60 -6.66
CA GLN A 22 5.84 -6.36 -7.89
C GLN A 22 6.70 -7.64 -8.00
N ARG A 23 7.96 -7.60 -7.55
CA ARG A 23 8.81 -8.80 -7.51
C ARG A 23 8.31 -9.82 -6.49
N TRP A 24 7.89 -9.35 -5.32
CA TRP A 24 7.30 -10.22 -4.30
C TRP A 24 5.96 -10.81 -4.73
N CYS A 25 5.10 -9.99 -5.36
CA CYS A 25 3.86 -10.44 -5.97
C CYS A 25 4.12 -11.62 -6.92
N ARG A 26 5.07 -11.46 -7.84
CA ARG A 26 5.44 -12.53 -8.78
C ARG A 26 5.93 -13.80 -8.07
N GLY A 27 6.82 -13.66 -7.09
CA GLY A 27 7.31 -14.80 -6.30
C GLY A 27 6.17 -15.53 -5.59
N ASN A 28 5.26 -14.79 -4.96
CA ASN A 28 4.11 -15.37 -4.29
C ASN A 28 3.12 -16.04 -5.26
N LEU A 29 2.89 -15.48 -6.45
CA LEU A 29 2.05 -16.14 -7.47
C LEU A 29 2.66 -17.45 -7.98
N GLN A 30 4.00 -17.55 -8.06
CA GLN A 30 4.68 -18.80 -8.41
C GLN A 30 4.46 -19.89 -7.36
N HIS A 31 4.28 -19.52 -6.09
CA HIS A 31 3.96 -20.47 -5.02
C HIS A 31 2.66 -21.25 -5.23
N LEU A 32 1.70 -20.69 -5.98
CA LEU A 32 0.45 -21.41 -6.32
C LEU A 32 0.73 -22.72 -7.05
N ARG A 33 1.78 -22.77 -7.88
CA ARG A 33 2.18 -24.01 -8.58
C ARG A 33 2.72 -25.07 -7.63
N LEU A 34 3.28 -24.65 -6.49
CA LEU A 34 3.85 -25.55 -5.49
C LEU A 34 2.79 -26.18 -4.59
N LEU A 35 1.56 -25.63 -4.54
CA LEU A 35 0.51 -26.14 -3.67
C LEU A 35 0.15 -27.61 -3.95
N ALA A 36 0.30 -28.06 -5.20
CA ALA A 36 0.03 -29.44 -5.60
C ALA A 36 1.24 -30.40 -5.39
N THR A 37 2.41 -29.87 -4.97
CA THR A 37 3.63 -30.68 -4.81
C THR A 37 3.46 -31.69 -3.68
N ARG A 38 3.89 -32.93 -3.91
CA ARG A 38 3.86 -33.99 -2.89
C ARG A 38 4.90 -33.72 -1.81
N GLY A 39 4.61 -34.10 -0.55
CA GLY A 39 5.52 -33.95 0.58
C GLY A 39 5.46 -32.61 1.34
N LEU A 40 4.66 -31.66 0.88
CA LEU A 40 4.46 -30.41 1.63
C LEU A 40 3.44 -30.61 2.76
N HIS A 41 3.81 -30.13 3.96
CA HIS A 41 2.92 -30.11 5.11
C HIS A 41 1.73 -29.14 4.87
N PRO A 42 0.49 -29.44 5.36
CA PRO A 42 -0.67 -28.57 5.18
C PRO A 42 -0.46 -27.13 5.62
N VAL A 43 0.23 -26.89 6.73
CA VAL A 43 0.56 -25.55 7.23
C VAL A 43 1.45 -24.78 6.22
N SER A 44 2.43 -25.45 5.62
CA SER A 44 3.28 -24.84 4.59
C SER A 44 2.47 -24.48 3.35
N ARG A 45 1.55 -25.34 2.93
CA ARG A 45 0.60 -25.04 1.82
C ARG A 45 -0.26 -23.83 2.13
N PHE A 46 -0.78 -23.74 3.36
CA PHE A 46 -1.58 -22.60 3.79
C PHE A 46 -0.78 -21.30 3.71
N HIS A 47 0.46 -21.25 4.20
CA HIS A 47 1.32 -20.06 4.12
C HIS A 47 1.66 -19.67 2.67
N LEU A 48 1.96 -20.63 1.81
CA LEU A 48 2.19 -20.37 0.39
C LEU A 48 0.94 -19.80 -0.29
N PHE A 49 -0.24 -20.36 0.01
CA PHE A 49 -1.52 -19.86 -0.48
C PHE A 49 -1.81 -18.46 0.04
N GLN A 50 -1.65 -18.22 1.34
CA GLN A 50 -1.88 -16.92 1.98
C GLN A 50 -1.04 -15.81 1.35
N GLY A 51 0.24 -16.07 1.06
CA GLY A 51 1.11 -15.11 0.38
C GLY A 51 0.60 -14.74 -1.00
N ALA A 52 0.13 -15.71 -1.80
CA ALA A 52 -0.43 -15.44 -3.11
C ALA A 52 -1.83 -14.79 -3.04
N ALA A 53 -2.68 -15.25 -2.11
CA ALA A 53 -4.02 -14.72 -1.91
C ALA A 53 -3.99 -13.23 -1.54
N ALA A 54 -3.03 -12.80 -0.71
CA ALA A 54 -2.85 -11.40 -0.35
C ALA A 54 -2.73 -10.48 -1.58
N TYR A 55 -2.02 -10.91 -2.61
CA TYR A 55 -1.91 -10.14 -3.86
C TYR A 55 -3.15 -10.27 -4.75
N LEU A 56 -3.78 -11.45 -4.81
CA LEU A 56 -4.98 -11.67 -5.60
C LEU A 56 -6.19 -10.87 -5.11
N MET A 57 -6.18 -10.45 -3.85
CA MET A 57 -7.23 -9.57 -3.30
C MET A 57 -7.22 -8.19 -3.95
N SER A 58 -6.08 -7.67 -4.41
CA SER A 58 -6.01 -6.34 -5.04
C SER A 58 -6.83 -6.22 -6.32
N PRO A 59 -6.71 -7.11 -7.33
CA PRO A 59 -7.62 -7.10 -8.47
C PRO A 59 -9.09 -7.37 -8.09
N ALA A 60 -9.35 -8.21 -7.07
CA ALA A 60 -10.71 -8.43 -6.59
C ALA A 60 -11.34 -7.15 -6.02
N TRP A 61 -10.60 -6.40 -5.20
CA TRP A 61 -11.00 -5.09 -4.71
C TRP A 61 -11.18 -4.08 -5.83
N PHE A 62 -10.29 -4.09 -6.82
CA PHE A 62 -10.38 -3.19 -7.97
C PHE A 62 -11.64 -3.46 -8.79
N VAL A 63 -11.96 -4.72 -9.06
CA VAL A 63 -13.20 -5.12 -9.75
C VAL A 63 -14.43 -4.72 -8.94
N LEU A 64 -14.44 -4.97 -7.63
CA LEU A 64 -15.52 -4.56 -6.74
C LEU A 64 -15.73 -3.03 -6.78
N LEU A 65 -14.65 -2.27 -6.81
CA LEU A 65 -14.70 -0.81 -6.90
C LEU A 65 -15.28 -0.34 -8.23
N ILE A 66 -14.93 -0.99 -9.35
CA ILE A 66 -15.54 -0.72 -10.65
C ILE A 66 -17.04 -1.00 -10.62
N PHE A 67 -17.45 -2.16 -10.10
CA PHE A 67 -18.87 -2.47 -9.95
C PHE A 67 -19.59 -1.42 -9.11
N TRP A 68 -18.99 -1.01 -8.01
CA TRP A 68 -19.59 0.03 -7.17
C TRP A 68 -19.64 1.39 -7.85
N ALA A 69 -18.61 1.77 -8.61
CA ALA A 69 -18.63 3.01 -9.39
C ALA A 69 -19.73 3.02 -10.46
N LEU A 70 -20.00 1.87 -11.09
CA LEU A 70 -20.98 1.77 -12.16
C LEU A 70 -22.42 1.55 -11.67
N LEU A 71 -22.59 0.77 -10.60
CA LEU A 71 -23.91 0.35 -10.08
C LEU A 71 -24.34 1.16 -8.85
N GLY A 72 -23.42 1.84 -8.17
CA GLY A 72 -23.69 2.60 -6.94
C GLY A 72 -24.39 3.95 -7.16
N ARG A 73 -24.95 4.18 -8.35
CA ARG A 73 -25.62 5.43 -8.73
C ARG A 73 -26.89 5.70 -7.91
N ASP A 74 -27.63 4.65 -7.58
CA ASP A 74 -28.86 4.69 -6.79
C ASP A 74 -28.57 4.16 -5.37
N ALA A 75 -27.59 4.79 -4.71
CA ALA A 75 -26.99 4.32 -3.47
C ALA A 75 -27.85 4.49 -2.21
N GLU A 76 -29.13 4.45 -2.29
CA GLU A 76 -29.95 3.83 -1.28
C GLU A 76 -29.75 2.31 -1.44
N THR A 77 -28.70 1.79 -0.82
CA THR A 77 -28.46 0.34 -0.81
C THR A 77 -29.59 -0.32 -0.04
N ASN A 78 -30.66 -0.62 -0.76
CA ASN A 78 -31.74 -1.43 -0.24
C ASN A 78 -31.17 -2.83 -0.04
N VAL A 79 -30.84 -3.18 1.20
CA VAL A 79 -30.50 -4.55 1.56
C VAL A 79 -31.79 -5.31 1.80
N ILE A 80 -31.97 -6.38 1.04
CA ILE A 80 -33.09 -7.28 1.24
C ILE A 80 -32.88 -8.02 2.57
N SER A 81 -33.68 -7.69 3.56
CA SER A 81 -33.68 -8.39 4.84
C SER A 81 -34.75 -9.46 4.85
N TYR A 82 -34.34 -10.71 4.94
CA TYR A 82 -35.24 -11.83 5.10
C TYR A 82 -35.69 -12.05 6.55
N PHE A 83 -34.98 -11.46 7.51
CA PHE A 83 -35.26 -11.63 8.94
C PHE A 83 -35.54 -10.27 9.56
N ASN A 84 -36.46 -10.20 10.50
CA ASN A 84 -36.73 -9.01 11.29
C ASN A 84 -36.58 -9.31 12.80
N GLU A 85 -36.57 -8.26 13.62
CA GLU A 85 -36.41 -8.39 15.08
C GLU A 85 -37.56 -9.16 15.73
N ALA A 86 -38.74 -9.10 15.12
CA ALA A 86 -39.93 -9.82 15.65
C ALA A 86 -39.91 -11.32 15.33
N ASN A 87 -39.18 -11.71 14.30
CA ASN A 87 -39.07 -13.12 13.91
C ASN A 87 -37.67 -13.47 13.36
N PRO A 88 -36.68 -13.65 14.24
CA PRO A 88 -35.29 -13.87 13.85
C PRO A 88 -35.01 -15.30 13.36
N LEU A 89 -35.93 -16.24 13.52
CA LEU A 89 -35.74 -17.65 13.20
C LEU A 89 -36.31 -18.06 11.84
N PHE A 90 -37.30 -17.32 11.33
CA PHE A 90 -37.97 -17.64 10.08
C PHE A 90 -37.88 -16.45 9.11
N PRO A 91 -37.55 -16.70 7.84
CA PRO A 91 -37.51 -15.64 6.84
C PRO A 91 -38.90 -15.09 6.54
N ASN A 92 -39.02 -13.78 6.45
CA ASN A 92 -40.23 -13.11 5.99
C ASN A 92 -40.31 -13.13 4.47
N TRP A 93 -41.51 -13.41 3.97
CA TRP A 93 -41.80 -13.35 2.54
C TRP A 93 -43.04 -12.47 2.29
N PRO A 94 -42.98 -11.45 1.45
CA PRO A 94 -41.80 -10.92 0.77
C PRO A 94 -40.79 -10.31 1.72
N PRO A 95 -39.48 -10.35 1.37
CA PRO A 95 -38.43 -9.77 2.20
C PRO A 95 -38.61 -8.25 2.35
N ALA A 96 -38.35 -7.74 3.53
CA ALA A 96 -38.34 -6.29 3.77
C ALA A 96 -37.08 -5.66 3.20
N MET A 97 -37.21 -4.50 2.55
CA MET A 97 -36.07 -3.67 2.18
C MET A 97 -35.66 -2.83 3.36
N THR A 98 -34.43 -3.02 3.84
CA THR A 98 -33.81 -2.21 4.88
C THR A 98 -32.74 -1.34 4.29
N HIS A 99 -32.69 -0.07 4.69
CA HIS A 99 -31.63 0.85 4.32
C HIS A 99 -30.43 0.61 5.21
N ILE A 100 -29.26 0.28 4.61
CA ILE A 100 -27.99 0.32 5.30
C ILE A 100 -27.39 1.70 5.07
N ASP A 101 -26.99 2.36 6.15
CA ASP A 101 -26.20 3.59 6.06
C ASP A 101 -24.85 3.28 5.41
N SER A 102 -24.73 3.68 4.15
CA SER A 102 -23.50 3.48 3.35
C SER A 102 -22.28 4.14 4.02
N ALA A 103 -22.48 5.23 4.77
CA ALA A 103 -21.43 5.90 5.53
C ALA A 103 -20.89 5.00 6.63
N MET A 104 -21.77 4.37 7.40
CA MET A 104 -21.39 3.45 8.47
C MET A 104 -20.64 2.24 7.91
N PHE A 105 -21.08 1.67 6.79
CA PHE A 105 -20.40 0.56 6.14
C PHE A 105 -18.97 0.92 5.75
N LEU A 106 -18.74 2.11 5.17
CA LEU A 106 -17.40 2.59 4.83
C LEU A 106 -16.53 2.80 6.08
N VAL A 107 -17.09 3.40 7.12
CA VAL A 107 -16.36 3.59 8.39
C VAL A 107 -15.91 2.25 8.96
N VAL A 108 -16.77 1.24 8.95
CA VAL A 108 -16.43 -0.12 9.40
C VAL A 108 -15.36 -0.73 8.52
N MET A 109 -15.47 -0.62 7.19
CA MET A 109 -14.46 -1.12 6.25
C MET A 109 -13.08 -0.49 6.48
N TYR A 110 -13.01 0.85 6.57
CA TYR A 110 -11.75 1.54 6.86
C TYR A 110 -11.22 1.20 8.25
N ALA A 111 -12.08 1.10 9.26
CA ALA A 111 -11.68 0.68 10.59
C ALA A 111 -11.03 -0.71 10.56
N MET A 112 -11.61 -1.68 9.85
CA MET A 112 -11.03 -3.01 9.69
C MET A 112 -9.66 -2.97 8.99
N LEU A 113 -9.53 -2.21 7.90
CA LEU A 113 -8.28 -2.07 7.16
C LEU A 113 -7.18 -1.40 7.99
N LEU A 114 -7.54 -0.44 8.83
CA LEU A 114 -6.59 0.30 9.66
C LEU A 114 -6.35 -0.35 11.04
N THR A 115 -7.15 -1.35 11.42
CA THR A 115 -7.05 -2.04 12.73
C THR A 115 -5.62 -2.47 13.08
N PRO A 116 -4.82 -3.11 12.22
CA PRO A 116 -3.47 -3.52 12.58
C PRO A 116 -2.58 -2.33 12.96
N LYS A 117 -2.70 -1.21 12.25
CA LYS A 117 -1.93 0.02 12.51
C LYS A 117 -2.39 0.70 13.79
N ILE A 118 -3.69 0.81 13.98
CA ILE A 118 -4.29 1.41 15.19
C ILE A 118 -3.91 0.58 16.42
N THR A 119 -4.00 -0.75 16.33
CA THR A 119 -3.62 -1.65 17.43
C THR A 119 -2.13 -1.52 17.76
N SER A 120 -1.25 -1.50 16.75
CA SER A 120 0.18 -1.29 16.94
C SER A 120 0.48 0.06 17.59
N ALA A 121 -0.17 1.13 17.14
CA ALA A 121 -0.03 2.46 17.72
C ALA A 121 -0.54 2.50 19.17
N ALA A 122 -1.66 1.84 19.48
CA ALA A 122 -2.18 1.75 20.83
C ALA A 122 -1.21 1.02 21.77
N ILE A 123 -0.69 -0.14 21.34
CA ILE A 123 0.30 -0.92 22.12
C ILE A 123 1.56 -0.09 22.40
N ILE A 124 2.12 0.56 21.37
CA ILE A 124 3.30 1.42 21.53
C ILE A 124 2.97 2.61 22.44
N GLY A 125 1.80 3.22 22.28
CA GLY A 125 1.31 4.35 23.08
C GLY A 125 1.19 4.05 24.57
N MET A 126 0.91 2.81 24.95
CA MET A 126 0.87 2.35 26.34
C MET A 126 2.27 2.29 26.98
N HIS A 127 3.33 2.21 26.18
CA HIS A 127 4.70 2.07 26.66
C HIS A 127 5.42 3.43 26.69
N ARG A 128 5.46 4.10 27.84
CA ARG A 128 6.10 5.44 28.01
C ARG A 128 7.54 5.52 27.50
N LYS A 129 8.32 4.43 27.65
CA LYS A 129 9.69 4.38 27.14
C LYS A 129 9.73 4.40 25.61
N ALA A 130 8.85 3.67 24.94
CA ALA A 130 8.74 3.67 23.48
C ALA A 130 8.30 5.05 22.96
N VAL A 131 7.27 5.65 23.55
CA VAL A 131 6.78 6.98 23.17
C VAL A 131 7.87 8.07 23.32
N ARG A 132 8.73 7.98 24.34
CA ARG A 132 9.87 8.91 24.48
C ARG A 132 10.87 8.79 23.35
N LEU A 133 11.08 7.58 22.79
CA LEU A 133 11.94 7.37 21.63
C LEU A 133 11.42 8.07 20.36
N PHE A 134 10.11 8.31 20.27
CA PHE A 134 9.50 9.11 19.20
C PHE A 134 9.56 10.64 19.45
N GLY A 135 10.23 11.10 20.50
CA GLY A 135 10.26 12.52 20.85
C GLY A 135 9.08 12.98 21.72
N GLY A 136 8.35 12.04 22.35
CA GLY A 136 7.24 12.34 23.25
C GLY A 136 5.85 12.12 22.63
N ARG A 137 4.82 12.38 23.41
CA ARG A 137 3.42 12.03 23.03
C ARG A 137 2.94 12.74 21.77
N TRP A 138 3.25 14.02 21.64
CA TRP A 138 2.82 14.83 20.49
C TRP A 138 3.53 14.41 19.19
N ALA A 139 4.85 14.15 19.25
CA ALA A 139 5.60 13.66 18.11
C ALA A 139 5.10 12.29 17.68
N PHE A 140 4.83 11.39 18.64
CA PHE A 140 4.25 10.08 18.38
C PHE A 140 2.85 10.18 17.76
N ALA A 141 1.94 10.98 18.34
CA ALA A 141 0.59 11.16 17.80
C ALA A 141 0.63 11.70 16.37
N ARG A 142 1.48 12.70 16.08
CA ARG A 142 1.67 13.24 14.74
C ARG A 142 2.18 12.18 13.77
N ALA A 143 3.15 11.36 14.17
CA ALA A 143 3.68 10.29 13.33
C ALA A 143 2.59 9.25 12.99
N VAL A 144 1.79 8.84 13.98
CA VAL A 144 0.66 7.93 13.78
C VAL A 144 -0.38 8.51 12.83
N LEU A 145 -0.79 9.77 13.03
CA LEU A 145 -1.78 10.42 12.17
C LEU A 145 -1.29 10.55 10.72
N LEU A 146 -0.02 10.94 10.54
CA LEU A 146 0.58 11.01 9.21
C LEU A 146 0.69 9.63 8.55
N GLU A 147 1.07 8.61 9.30
CA GLU A 147 1.12 7.25 8.78
C GLU A 147 -0.27 6.75 8.36
N LEU A 148 -1.30 7.02 9.13
CA LEU A 148 -2.68 6.68 8.77
C LEU A 148 -3.13 7.44 7.52
N ALA A 149 -2.88 8.74 7.45
CA ALA A 149 -3.23 9.57 6.29
C ALA A 149 -2.50 9.10 5.02
N LEU A 150 -1.20 8.83 5.09
CA LEU A 150 -0.42 8.31 3.97
C LEU A 150 -0.87 6.89 3.58
N SER A 151 -1.24 6.06 4.54
CA SER A 151 -1.77 4.72 4.26
C SER A 151 -3.07 4.77 3.47
N ILE A 152 -3.97 5.68 3.83
CA ILE A 152 -5.21 5.91 3.08
C ILE A 152 -4.89 6.45 1.68
N ALA A 153 -3.97 7.41 1.60
CA ALA A 153 -3.60 8.04 0.32
C ALA A 153 -2.87 7.07 -0.63
N TYR A 154 -2.02 6.18 -0.12
CA TYR A 154 -1.30 5.23 -0.98
C TYR A 154 -2.09 3.96 -1.30
N ALA A 155 -3.10 3.59 -0.52
CA ALA A 155 -3.83 2.34 -0.71
C ALA A 155 -4.44 2.18 -2.11
N PRO A 156 -5.16 3.16 -2.70
CA PRO A 156 -5.69 3.04 -4.06
C PRO A 156 -4.59 2.95 -5.13
N ILE A 157 -3.48 3.70 -4.95
CA ILE A 157 -2.34 3.65 -5.86
C ILE A 157 -1.73 2.24 -5.85
N MET A 158 -1.48 1.70 -4.66
CA MET A 158 -0.92 0.36 -4.50
C MET A 158 -1.86 -0.72 -5.03
N MET A 159 -3.17 -0.58 -4.84
CA MET A 159 -4.18 -1.50 -5.38
C MET A 159 -4.07 -1.59 -6.92
N ILE A 160 -3.96 -0.46 -7.62
CA ILE A 160 -3.78 -0.43 -9.08
C ILE A 160 -2.45 -1.08 -9.48
N GLN A 161 -1.36 -0.72 -8.80
CA GLN A 161 -0.03 -1.26 -9.10
C GLN A 161 0.05 -2.77 -8.85
N GLN A 162 -0.54 -3.27 -7.76
CA GLN A 162 -0.61 -4.70 -7.45
C GLN A 162 -1.52 -5.44 -8.44
N THR A 163 -2.67 -4.85 -8.84
CA THR A 163 -3.52 -5.40 -9.89
C THR A 163 -2.74 -5.59 -11.19
N ARG A 164 -1.98 -4.56 -11.61
CA ARG A 164 -1.11 -4.66 -12.79
C ARG A 164 -0.02 -5.73 -12.63
N ALA A 165 0.56 -5.85 -11.41
CA ALA A 165 1.57 -6.86 -11.11
C ALA A 165 1.00 -8.28 -11.19
N VAL A 166 -0.20 -8.50 -10.66
CA VAL A 166 -0.91 -9.78 -10.74
C VAL A 166 -1.22 -10.15 -12.19
N LEU A 167 -1.78 -9.23 -12.96
CA LEU A 167 -2.09 -9.47 -14.37
C LEU A 167 -0.83 -9.84 -15.17
N ARG A 168 0.27 -9.09 -15.00
CA ARG A 168 1.56 -9.40 -15.64
C ARG A 168 2.10 -10.76 -15.20
N GLY A 169 1.99 -11.06 -13.89
CA GLY A 169 2.43 -12.34 -13.33
C GLY A 169 1.67 -13.53 -13.91
N LEU A 170 0.34 -13.41 -14.06
CA LEU A 170 -0.52 -14.43 -14.66
C LEU A 170 -0.25 -14.59 -16.17
N MET A 171 0.03 -13.49 -16.88
CA MET A 171 0.41 -13.53 -18.31
C MET A 171 1.85 -14.01 -18.56
N GLY A 172 2.60 -14.34 -17.51
CA GLY A 172 3.98 -14.85 -17.66
C GLY A 172 4.99 -13.79 -18.11
N GLN A 173 4.65 -12.51 -18.08
CA GLN A 173 5.57 -11.43 -18.49
C GLN A 173 6.75 -11.36 -17.52
N GLN A 174 7.96 -11.48 -18.07
CA GLN A 174 9.19 -11.49 -17.29
C GLN A 174 9.91 -10.16 -17.45
N ASN A 175 9.90 -9.33 -16.42
CA ASN A 175 10.90 -8.30 -16.28
C ASN A 175 12.15 -8.95 -15.65
N GLY A 176 13.31 -8.82 -16.31
CA GLY A 176 14.57 -9.33 -15.77
C GLY A 176 14.84 -8.79 -14.36
N TRP A 177 15.63 -9.53 -13.57
CA TRP A 177 16.08 -9.06 -12.28
C TRP A 177 16.99 -7.84 -12.45
N GLN A 178 16.66 -6.75 -11.76
CA GLN A 178 17.52 -5.57 -11.66
C GLN A 178 17.82 -5.29 -10.18
N PRO A 179 19.04 -4.88 -9.85
CA PRO A 179 19.38 -4.47 -8.50
C PRO A 179 18.43 -3.38 -8.02
N GLN A 180 18.06 -3.43 -6.75
CA GLN A 180 17.25 -2.39 -6.14
C GLN A 180 18.09 -1.10 -6.02
N LYS A 181 17.56 0.03 -6.50
CA LYS A 181 18.11 1.34 -6.19
C LYS A 181 17.92 1.60 -4.70
N ARG A 182 19.01 1.92 -4.01
CA ARG A 182 18.99 2.21 -2.57
C ARG A 182 19.18 3.69 -2.28
N ASP A 183 19.57 4.46 -3.30
CA ASP A 183 19.73 5.89 -3.21
C ASP A 183 18.32 6.50 -3.36
N ALA A 184 17.88 7.26 -2.35
CA ALA A 184 16.57 7.91 -2.37
C ALA A 184 16.59 9.17 -3.27
N GLU A 185 17.09 9.01 -4.50
CA GLU A 185 17.09 10.09 -5.48
C GLU A 185 15.68 10.33 -6.01
N ALA A 186 15.30 11.61 -6.10
CA ALA A 186 14.04 12.00 -6.68
C ALA A 186 13.99 11.65 -8.17
N TYR A 187 12.90 11.03 -8.58
CA TYR A 187 12.67 10.75 -10.00
C TYR A 187 12.23 12.01 -10.74
N PRO A 188 12.68 12.22 -12.00
CA PRO A 188 12.22 13.33 -12.82
C PRO A 188 10.71 13.21 -13.09
N LEU A 189 10.04 14.36 -13.24
CA LEU A 189 8.59 14.43 -13.44
C LEU A 189 8.09 13.53 -14.58
N ARG A 190 8.85 13.47 -15.67
CA ARG A 190 8.52 12.60 -16.82
C ARG A 190 8.41 11.13 -16.41
N THR A 191 9.35 10.64 -15.59
CA THR A 191 9.32 9.26 -15.08
C THR A 191 8.13 9.03 -14.16
N LEU A 192 7.82 9.98 -13.28
CA LEU A 192 6.66 9.91 -12.39
C LEU A 192 5.36 9.83 -13.19
N LEU A 193 5.19 10.68 -14.21
CA LEU A 193 4.02 10.67 -15.08
C LEU A 193 3.90 9.36 -15.87
N GLN A 194 5.02 8.85 -16.41
CA GLN A 194 5.05 7.58 -17.12
C GLN A 194 4.76 6.38 -16.22
N PHE A 195 5.16 6.43 -14.96
CA PHE A 195 4.93 5.34 -14.03
C PHE A 195 3.48 5.31 -13.55
N HIS A 196 2.92 6.47 -13.23
CA HIS A 196 1.58 6.64 -12.63
C HIS A 196 0.49 7.06 -13.64
N TRP A 197 0.70 6.84 -14.95
CA TRP A 197 -0.28 7.26 -15.95
C TRP A 197 -1.65 6.56 -15.80
N VAL A 198 -1.64 5.27 -15.42
CA VAL A 198 -2.88 4.47 -15.24
C VAL A 198 -3.69 5.02 -14.08
N GLU A 199 -3.04 5.28 -12.96
CA GLU A 199 -3.65 5.86 -11.76
C GLU A 199 -4.25 7.22 -12.08
N THR A 200 -3.49 8.08 -12.76
CA THR A 200 -3.92 9.42 -13.14
C THR A 200 -5.13 9.37 -14.08
N VAL A 201 -5.10 8.51 -15.10
CA VAL A 201 -6.23 8.35 -16.04
C VAL A 201 -7.48 7.85 -15.31
N LEU A 202 -7.35 6.83 -14.45
CA LEU A 202 -8.47 6.33 -13.66
C LEU A 202 -9.00 7.40 -12.69
N GLY A 203 -8.13 8.19 -12.08
CA GLY A 203 -8.52 9.32 -11.25
C GLY A 203 -9.32 10.37 -12.02
N VAL A 204 -8.89 10.72 -13.24
CA VAL A 204 -9.61 11.65 -14.12
C VAL A 204 -10.95 11.07 -14.56
N MET A 205 -11.02 9.78 -14.89
CA MET A 205 -12.29 9.11 -15.24
C MET A 205 -13.28 9.12 -14.08
N LEU A 206 -12.81 8.82 -12.85
CA LEU A 206 -13.64 8.91 -11.65
C LEU A 206 -14.12 10.34 -11.39
N PHE A 207 -13.25 11.33 -11.57
CA PHE A 207 -13.60 12.73 -11.43
C PHE A 207 -14.68 13.13 -12.44
N ALA A 208 -14.51 12.80 -13.71
CA ALA A 208 -15.48 13.08 -14.75
C ALA A 208 -16.82 12.38 -14.48
N GLY A 209 -16.80 11.13 -14.05
CA GLY A 209 -17.99 10.37 -13.67
C GLY A 209 -18.73 11.03 -12.49
N LEU A 210 -17.99 11.45 -11.47
CA LEU A 210 -18.56 12.13 -10.31
C LEU A 210 -19.14 13.50 -10.67
N ALA A 211 -18.43 14.29 -11.49
CA ALA A 211 -18.90 15.60 -11.98
C ALA A 211 -20.16 15.48 -12.87
N ALA A 212 -20.28 14.39 -13.62
CA ALA A 212 -21.46 14.07 -14.41
C ALA A 212 -22.63 13.46 -13.59
N GLY A 213 -22.49 13.32 -12.27
CA GLY A 213 -23.50 12.69 -11.42
C GLY A 213 -23.65 11.18 -11.67
N LEU A 214 -22.64 10.56 -12.30
CA LEU A 214 -22.64 9.12 -12.61
C LEU A 214 -22.01 8.25 -11.52
N GLY A 215 -21.43 8.87 -10.50
CA GLY A 215 -20.69 8.17 -9.44
C GLY A 215 -21.18 8.54 -8.05
N SER A 216 -20.84 7.68 -7.08
CA SER A 216 -21.11 7.92 -5.67
C SER A 216 -20.00 8.77 -5.01
N TRP A 217 -20.37 9.75 -4.20
CA TRP A 217 -19.45 10.61 -3.43
C TRP A 217 -18.50 9.83 -2.52
N TRP A 218 -18.81 8.59 -2.20
CA TRP A 218 -17.95 7.69 -1.43
C TRP A 218 -16.66 7.30 -2.14
N LEU A 219 -16.61 7.49 -3.45
CA LEU A 219 -15.39 7.28 -4.24
C LEU A 219 -14.41 8.47 -4.16
N LEU A 220 -14.80 9.57 -3.54
CA LEU A 220 -13.99 10.78 -3.43
C LEU A 220 -12.57 10.53 -2.87
N PRO A 221 -12.37 9.80 -1.75
CA PRO A 221 -11.02 9.53 -1.24
C PRO A 221 -10.15 8.76 -2.24
N ILE A 222 -10.74 7.81 -2.96
CA ILE A 222 -10.04 7.00 -3.97
C ILE A 222 -9.68 7.87 -5.17
N MET A 223 -10.63 8.66 -5.66
CA MET A 223 -10.43 9.59 -6.77
C MET A 223 -9.30 10.57 -6.44
N VAL A 224 -9.33 11.21 -5.27
CA VAL A 224 -8.30 12.17 -4.84
C VAL A 224 -6.93 11.49 -4.76
N SER A 225 -6.86 10.28 -4.19
CA SER A 225 -5.62 9.51 -4.13
C SER A 225 -5.04 9.25 -5.53
N LEU A 226 -5.87 8.81 -6.47
CA LEU A 226 -5.43 8.49 -7.83
C LEU A 226 -5.01 9.74 -8.62
N LEU A 227 -5.73 10.85 -8.48
CA LEU A 227 -5.35 12.14 -9.08
C LEU A 227 -4.03 12.66 -8.52
N LEU A 228 -3.79 12.44 -7.24
CA LEU A 228 -2.58 12.87 -6.53
C LEU A 228 -1.44 11.81 -6.59
N ALA A 229 -1.56 10.76 -7.42
CA ALA A 229 -0.54 9.70 -7.48
C ALA A 229 0.86 10.24 -7.81
N VAL A 230 0.97 11.16 -8.77
CA VAL A 230 2.23 11.79 -9.16
C VAL A 230 2.82 12.65 -8.05
N PRO A 231 2.11 13.65 -7.46
CA PRO A 231 2.65 14.45 -6.37
C PRO A 231 2.92 13.63 -5.10
N LEU A 232 2.10 12.63 -4.77
CA LEU A 232 2.34 11.73 -3.64
C LEU A 232 3.61 10.90 -3.84
N SER A 233 3.85 10.44 -5.06
CA SER A 233 5.08 9.73 -5.40
C SER A 233 6.31 10.65 -5.35
N ALA A 234 6.20 11.89 -5.82
CA ALA A 234 7.27 12.89 -5.70
C ALA A 234 7.57 13.21 -4.23
N LEU A 235 6.53 13.34 -3.39
CA LEU A 235 6.67 13.59 -1.97
C LEU A 235 7.41 12.46 -1.25
N SER A 236 7.21 11.20 -1.66
CA SER A 236 7.89 10.05 -1.06
C SER A 236 9.41 10.09 -1.22
N ALA A 237 9.92 10.71 -2.30
CA ALA A 237 11.35 10.88 -2.57
C ALA A 237 11.94 12.13 -1.89
N SER A 238 11.11 12.96 -1.27
CA SER A 238 11.57 14.19 -0.62
C SER A 238 12.36 13.85 0.63
N THR A 239 13.67 14.10 0.58
CA THR A 239 14.57 14.04 1.74
C THR A 239 14.34 15.20 2.70
N THR A 240 13.61 16.21 2.24
CA THR A 240 13.22 17.33 3.09
C THR A 240 12.25 16.80 4.13
N SER A 241 12.72 16.72 5.35
CA SER A 241 11.96 16.37 6.55
C SER A 241 10.82 17.37 6.86
N ALA A 242 10.17 17.90 5.81
CA ALA A 242 9.01 18.79 5.97
C ALA A 242 7.94 18.16 6.85
N LEU A 243 7.81 16.84 6.80
CA LEU A 243 6.91 16.08 7.65
C LEU A 243 7.55 15.71 8.99
N ARG A 244 8.88 15.87 9.16
CA ARG A 244 9.64 15.51 10.37
C ARG A 244 9.14 14.21 11.01
N LEU A 245 9.09 13.17 10.19
CA LEU A 245 8.79 11.81 10.63
C LEU A 245 10.03 11.12 11.22
N ASP A 246 11.04 11.91 11.59
CA ASP A 246 12.25 11.41 12.18
C ASP A 246 11.94 10.57 13.40
N ASN A 247 12.04 9.27 13.22
CA ASN A 247 11.99 8.34 14.33
C ASN A 247 13.40 8.30 14.95
N PRO A 248 13.58 8.66 16.23
CA PRO A 248 14.88 8.60 16.89
C PRO A 248 15.52 7.21 16.86
N LEU A 249 14.72 6.14 16.65
CA LEU A 249 15.22 4.78 16.45
C LEU A 249 15.91 4.60 15.09
N THR A 250 15.57 5.43 14.09
CA THR A 250 16.17 5.42 12.75
C THR A 250 17.28 6.43 12.57
N LEU A 251 17.41 7.43 13.46
CA LEU A 251 18.40 8.50 13.39
C LEU A 251 19.82 8.04 13.74
N ARG A 252 19.98 6.94 14.45
CA ARG A 252 21.30 6.35 14.69
C ARG A 252 21.51 5.22 13.70
N GLU A 253 22.05 5.57 12.56
CA GLU A 253 22.57 4.58 11.64
C GLU A 253 23.64 3.75 12.38
N PRO A 254 23.49 2.42 12.44
CA PRO A 254 24.52 1.60 13.04
C PRO A 254 25.85 1.83 12.32
N THR A 255 26.95 1.91 13.05
CA THR A 255 28.29 2.16 12.49
C THR A 255 28.64 1.20 11.35
N ILE A 256 28.21 -0.07 11.45
CA ILE A 256 28.43 -1.07 10.40
C ILE A 256 27.72 -0.70 9.07
N VAL A 257 26.61 0.00 9.11
CA VAL A 257 25.88 0.46 7.91
C VAL A 257 26.59 1.65 7.30
N SER A 258 27.04 2.62 8.12
CA SER A 258 27.83 3.77 7.66
C SER A 258 29.17 3.30 7.07
N ASP A 259 29.84 2.34 7.71
CA ASP A 259 31.10 1.76 7.22
C ASP A 259 30.90 1.04 5.87
N ALA A 260 29.82 0.25 5.75
CA ALA A 260 29.46 -0.41 4.48
C ALA A 260 29.13 0.60 3.35
N ARG A 261 28.45 1.69 3.66
CA ARG A 261 28.19 2.77 2.69
C ARG A 261 29.48 3.46 2.26
N THR A 262 30.36 3.74 3.18
CA THR A 262 31.67 4.36 2.91
C THR A 262 32.50 3.43 2.03
N ALA A 263 32.62 2.16 2.37
CA ALA A 263 33.34 1.17 1.57
C ALA A 263 32.74 1.03 0.16
N ARG A 264 31.42 1.04 0.03
CA ARG A 264 30.74 1.03 -1.28
C ARG A 264 31.04 2.30 -2.10
N ALA A 265 31.01 3.46 -1.47
CA ALA A 265 31.34 4.72 -2.14
C ALA A 265 32.79 4.73 -2.64
N GLN A 266 33.73 4.27 -1.82
CA GLN A 266 35.14 4.12 -2.20
C GLN A 266 35.31 3.14 -3.35
N LEU A 267 34.66 1.98 -3.31
CA LEU A 267 34.71 0.99 -4.39
C LEU A 267 34.13 1.56 -5.70
N ARG A 268 33.00 2.27 -5.64
CA ARG A 268 32.43 2.92 -6.83
C ARG A 268 33.37 3.98 -7.42
N ALA A 269 34.00 4.80 -6.59
CA ALA A 269 34.97 5.79 -7.03
C ALA A 269 36.19 5.17 -7.72
N GLN A 270 36.55 3.94 -7.36
CA GLN A 270 37.62 3.19 -8.01
C GLN A 270 37.19 2.56 -9.34
N ILE A 271 35.93 2.11 -9.43
CA ILE A 271 35.38 1.44 -10.65
C ILE A 271 34.95 2.48 -11.69
N ASP A 272 34.29 3.56 -11.25
CA ASP A 272 33.85 4.68 -12.06
C ASP A 272 34.51 5.97 -11.55
N PRO A 273 35.77 6.25 -11.89
CA PRO A 273 36.38 7.50 -11.52
C PRO A 273 35.61 8.66 -12.17
N PRO A 274 35.43 9.80 -11.45
CA PRO A 274 34.77 10.95 -12.01
C PRO A 274 35.47 11.33 -13.30
N LYS A 275 34.69 11.45 -14.40
CA LYS A 275 35.21 11.95 -15.67
C LYS A 275 35.78 13.34 -15.36
N ILE A 276 37.09 13.45 -15.35
CA ILE A 276 37.78 14.75 -15.27
C ILE A 276 37.26 15.53 -16.48
N ALA A 277 36.55 16.63 -16.23
CA ALA A 277 36.14 17.54 -17.27
C ALA A 277 37.46 17.99 -17.97
N ALA A 278 37.62 17.56 -19.22
CA ALA A 278 38.68 18.09 -20.06
C ALA A 278 38.35 19.57 -20.28
N GLU A 279 39.19 20.42 -19.73
CA GLU A 279 39.24 21.85 -20.04
C GLU A 279 39.51 22.12 -21.50
#